data_6aafa1dd8b12a9e6c08c9f6881636bbe
#
_entry.id   6aafa1dd8b12a9e6c08c9f6881636bbe
#
_cell.length_a   1.000
_cell.length_b   1.000
_cell.length_c   1.000
_cell.angle_alpha   90.00
_cell.angle_beta   90.00
_cell.angle_gamma   90.00
#
_symmetry.space_group_name_H-M   'P 1'
#
loop_
_entity.id
_entity.type
_entity.pdbx_description
1 polymer ?
#
loop_
_entity_poly.entity_id
_entity_poly.type
_entity_poly.pdbx_seq_one_letter_code
_entity_poly.pdbx_strand_id
1 'polypeptide(L)'
;MLQRVDIRYLKSVEEVGLESPVFIEGLPGIGHVGKLVADHLVKELNAELVVEIYSHHFPPQVMVLQNGTIRMPKNEIYAYKSDGSSPDLLILIGDFQSISNEGHFELVNAYIEVAKRFNARRIYTLGGYGIGKLVEEPYVLGAANSPELVEELKRYGVRFENGEPGGGIIGASGLLLGIRCSKASKQHA
;
A
#
# COMPACT_ATOMS: atom_id res chain seq x y z
N MET A 1 25.07 -4.80 9.40
CA MET A 1 24.75 -3.42 8.97
C MET A 1 23.42 -3.49 8.25
N LEU A 2 22.41 -2.74 8.67
CA LEU A 2 21.12 -2.73 7.96
C LEU A 2 21.36 -2.24 6.54
N GLN A 3 20.81 -2.91 5.54
CA GLN A 3 20.74 -2.42 4.16
C GLN A 3 19.86 -1.17 4.13
N ARG A 4 19.93 -0.35 3.08
CA ARG A 4 19.07 0.83 2.93
C ARG A 4 17.60 0.46 3.04
N VAL A 5 17.20 -0.65 2.39
CA VAL A 5 15.93 -1.35 2.59
C VAL A 5 16.23 -2.84 2.73
N ASP A 6 15.73 -3.47 3.79
CA ASP A 6 15.88 -4.89 4.11
C ASP A 6 14.49 -5.56 4.03
N ILE A 7 14.31 -6.46 3.06
CA ILE A 7 13.06 -7.21 2.84
C ILE A 7 13.25 -8.62 3.41
N ARG A 8 12.46 -8.97 4.41
CA ARG A 8 12.47 -10.28 5.07
C ARG A 8 11.22 -11.06 4.72
N TYR A 9 11.38 -12.06 3.89
CA TYR A 9 10.31 -13.00 3.58
C TYR A 9 10.23 -14.03 4.72
N LEU A 10 9.08 -14.06 5.41
CA LEU A 10 8.81 -15.01 6.50
C LEU A 10 8.28 -16.34 5.97
N LYS A 11 7.67 -16.27 4.77
CA LYS A 11 7.20 -17.45 4.02
C LYS A 11 7.58 -17.32 2.54
N SER A 12 7.76 -18.45 1.87
CA SER A 12 7.94 -18.47 0.43
C SER A 12 6.62 -18.20 -0.31
N VAL A 13 6.71 -17.81 -1.58
CA VAL A 13 5.51 -17.55 -2.42
C VAL A 13 4.67 -18.83 -2.56
N GLU A 14 5.35 -19.99 -2.66
CA GLU A 14 4.75 -21.31 -2.80
C GLU A 14 3.98 -21.72 -1.53
N GLU A 15 4.54 -21.44 -0.35
CA GLU A 15 3.89 -21.71 0.94
C GLU A 15 2.64 -20.84 1.13
N VAL A 16 2.67 -19.59 0.68
CA VAL A 16 1.52 -18.67 0.77
C VAL A 16 0.45 -19.01 -0.27
N GLY A 17 0.85 -19.47 -1.46
CA GLY A 17 -0.03 -20.03 -2.48
C GLY A 17 -1.09 -19.08 -3.05
N LEU A 18 -0.83 -17.76 -3.13
CA LEU A 18 -1.76 -16.79 -3.69
C LEU A 18 -1.85 -16.91 -5.22
N GLU A 19 -3.04 -16.65 -5.75
CA GLU A 19 -3.30 -16.66 -7.19
C GLU A 19 -3.60 -15.25 -7.71
N SER A 20 -2.59 -14.61 -8.34
CA SER A 20 -2.72 -13.26 -8.90
C SER A 20 -3.39 -12.26 -7.94
N PRO A 21 -2.85 -12.06 -6.73
CA PRO A 21 -3.50 -11.27 -5.70
C PRO A 21 -3.66 -9.80 -6.09
N VAL A 22 -4.57 -9.12 -5.42
CA VAL A 22 -4.66 -7.67 -5.40
C VAL A 22 -3.77 -7.15 -4.27
N PHE A 23 -2.90 -6.20 -4.58
CA PHE A 23 -2.05 -5.53 -3.60
C PHE A 23 -2.75 -4.26 -3.10
N ILE A 24 -2.94 -4.15 -1.80
CA ILE A 24 -3.57 -3.00 -1.14
C ILE A 24 -2.51 -2.31 -0.28
N GLU A 25 -2.25 -1.03 -0.51
CA GLU A 25 -1.37 -0.21 0.33
C GLU A 25 -2.23 0.68 1.23
N GLY A 26 -1.97 0.62 2.55
CA GLY A 26 -2.54 1.49 3.57
C GLY A 26 -1.51 1.88 4.61
N LEU A 27 -0.56 2.74 4.21
CA LEU A 27 0.45 3.30 5.10
C LEU A 27 -0.06 4.53 5.85
N PRO A 28 0.60 4.95 6.95
CA PRO A 28 0.24 6.17 7.67
C PRO A 28 0.27 7.40 6.76
N GLY A 29 -0.81 8.17 6.76
CA GLY A 29 -0.97 9.40 5.99
C GLY A 29 -1.98 10.33 6.66
N ILE A 30 -2.63 11.22 5.88
CA ILE A 30 -3.60 12.18 6.39
C ILE A 30 -4.73 11.46 7.12
N GLY A 31 -4.92 11.81 8.40
CA GLY A 31 -5.95 11.22 9.28
C GLY A 31 -5.82 9.72 9.50
N HIS A 32 -4.71 9.10 9.09
CA HIS A 32 -4.49 7.65 9.11
C HIS A 32 -5.59 6.83 8.39
N VAL A 33 -6.37 7.44 7.50
CA VAL A 33 -7.52 6.80 6.85
C VAL A 33 -7.13 5.51 6.13
N GLY A 34 -6.11 5.58 5.27
CA GLY A 34 -5.62 4.38 4.54
C GLY A 34 -5.15 3.28 5.48
N LYS A 35 -4.38 3.66 6.52
CA LYS A 35 -3.90 2.71 7.53
C LYS A 35 -5.05 2.05 8.30
N LEU A 36 -6.03 2.81 8.75
CA LEU A 36 -7.17 2.27 9.49
C LEU A 36 -7.96 1.25 8.66
N VAL A 37 -8.17 1.52 7.38
CA VAL A 37 -8.84 0.58 6.48
C VAL A 37 -8.02 -0.69 6.28
N ALA A 38 -6.70 -0.55 6.02
CA ALA A 38 -5.83 -1.71 5.81
C ALA A 38 -5.65 -2.55 7.09
N ASP A 39 -5.48 -1.92 8.26
CA ASP A 39 -5.42 -2.61 9.55
C ASP A 39 -6.73 -3.38 9.82
N HIS A 40 -7.89 -2.77 9.47
CA HIS A 40 -9.19 -3.44 9.60
C HIS A 40 -9.28 -4.66 8.68
N LEU A 41 -8.87 -4.55 7.42
CA LEU A 41 -8.84 -5.68 6.49
C LEU A 41 -7.95 -6.82 7.00
N VAL A 42 -6.74 -6.52 7.48
CA VAL A 42 -5.83 -7.53 8.05
C VAL A 42 -6.51 -8.28 9.18
N LYS A 43 -7.17 -7.56 10.09
CA LYS A 43 -7.84 -8.14 11.25
C LYS A 43 -9.06 -8.96 10.87
N GLU A 44 -9.98 -8.41 10.09
CA GLU A 44 -11.26 -9.07 9.77
C GLU A 44 -11.08 -10.31 8.88
N LEU A 45 -10.08 -10.27 7.99
CA LEU A 45 -9.76 -11.39 7.11
C LEU A 45 -8.81 -12.41 7.76
N ASN A 46 -8.34 -12.16 8.99
CA ASN A 46 -7.29 -12.95 9.65
C ASN A 46 -6.08 -13.16 8.72
N ALA A 47 -5.67 -12.11 8.02
CA ALA A 47 -4.57 -12.17 7.08
C ALA A 47 -3.24 -12.50 7.78
N GLU A 48 -2.42 -13.31 7.13
CA GLU A 48 -1.17 -13.83 7.69
C GLU A 48 0.01 -12.93 7.35
N LEU A 49 0.87 -12.62 8.32
CA LEU A 49 2.12 -11.88 8.09
C LEU A 49 3.10 -12.73 7.28
N VAL A 50 3.51 -12.21 6.11
CA VAL A 50 4.38 -12.95 5.18
C VAL A 50 5.68 -12.22 4.84
N VAL A 51 5.72 -10.88 4.97
CA VAL A 51 6.93 -10.09 4.71
C VAL A 51 7.06 -8.98 5.73
N GLU A 52 8.28 -8.74 6.22
CA GLU A 52 8.68 -7.56 6.98
C GLU A 52 9.67 -6.73 6.18
N ILE A 53 9.52 -5.41 6.24
CA ILE A 53 10.39 -4.46 5.53
C ILE A 53 10.93 -3.45 6.54
N TYR A 54 12.26 -3.41 6.67
CA TYR A 54 13.00 -2.47 7.51
C TYR A 54 13.74 -1.47 6.63
N SER A 55 13.93 -0.24 7.10
CA SER A 55 14.65 0.77 6.35
C SER A 55 15.32 1.82 7.22
N HIS A 56 16.48 2.30 6.78
CA HIS A 56 17.14 3.48 7.35
C HIS A 56 16.36 4.78 7.12
N HIS A 57 15.40 4.76 6.19
CA HIS A 57 14.57 5.90 5.85
C HIS A 57 13.35 6.07 6.76
N PHE A 58 13.17 5.17 7.73
CA PHE A 58 12.19 5.36 8.80
C PHE A 58 12.72 6.32 9.87
N PRO A 59 11.85 6.95 10.68
CA PRO A 59 12.29 7.76 11.80
C PRO A 59 13.27 7.01 12.69
N PRO A 60 14.36 7.68 13.20
CA PRO A 60 15.39 7.04 14.03
C PRO A 60 14.89 6.84 15.46
N GLN A 61 13.97 5.91 15.64
CA GLN A 61 13.34 5.59 16.92
C GLN A 61 13.08 4.11 17.07
N VAL A 62 12.66 3.70 18.24
CA VAL A 62 12.11 2.36 18.51
C VAL A 62 10.65 2.47 18.89
N MET A 63 9.90 1.41 18.58
CA MET A 63 8.51 1.25 19.02
C MET A 63 8.52 0.56 20.38
N VAL A 64 7.80 1.13 21.37
CA VAL A 64 7.61 0.50 22.68
C VAL A 64 6.30 -0.30 22.64
N LEU A 65 6.36 -1.59 22.96
CA LEU A 65 5.22 -2.50 22.96
C LEU A 65 4.51 -2.47 24.33
N GLN A 66 3.28 -3.00 24.36
CA GLN A 66 2.44 -3.01 25.58
C GLN A 66 3.10 -3.73 26.77
N ASN A 67 3.96 -4.72 26.50
CA ASN A 67 4.72 -5.45 27.52
C ASN A 67 6.02 -4.76 27.94
N GLY A 68 6.27 -3.52 27.46
CA GLY A 68 7.47 -2.74 27.77
C GLY A 68 8.73 -3.12 26.95
N THR A 69 8.67 -4.10 26.07
CA THR A 69 9.77 -4.41 25.14
C THR A 69 9.81 -3.41 23.98
N ILE A 70 10.93 -3.41 23.25
CA ILE A 70 11.11 -2.51 22.12
C ILE A 70 11.30 -3.30 20.81
N ARG A 71 10.92 -2.68 19.70
CA ARG A 71 11.24 -3.16 18.35
C ARG A 71 11.60 -2.01 17.41
N MET A 72 12.29 -2.31 16.33
CA MET A 72 12.51 -1.34 15.26
C MET A 72 11.20 -1.03 14.51
N PRO A 73 11.05 0.19 13.95
CA PRO A 73 10.00 0.49 12.99
C PRO A 73 10.11 -0.43 11.78
N LYS A 74 8.96 -0.87 11.27
CA LYS A 74 8.87 -1.72 10.09
C LYS A 74 7.58 -1.47 9.33
N ASN A 75 7.57 -1.87 8.06
CA ASN A 75 6.35 -2.08 7.32
C ASN A 75 6.15 -3.60 7.12
N GLU A 76 4.93 -4.01 7.01
CA GLU A 76 4.53 -5.41 7.02
C GLU A 76 3.59 -5.68 5.85
N ILE A 77 3.75 -6.83 5.20
CA ILE A 77 2.82 -7.29 4.18
C ILE A 77 2.17 -8.57 4.67
N TYR A 78 0.85 -8.53 4.68
CA TYR A 78 -0.02 -9.63 5.06
C TYR A 78 -0.65 -10.25 3.83
N ALA A 79 -0.83 -11.56 3.84
CA ALA A 79 -1.47 -12.32 2.80
C ALA A 79 -2.83 -12.84 3.28
N TYR A 80 -3.83 -12.72 2.43
CA TYR A 80 -5.12 -13.36 2.60
C TYR A 80 -5.40 -14.26 1.40
N LYS A 81 -5.53 -15.55 1.63
CA LYS A 81 -5.96 -16.54 0.63
C LYS A 81 -7.47 -16.66 0.72
N SER A 82 -8.15 -16.31 -0.38
CA SER A 82 -9.60 -16.42 -0.50
C SER A 82 -10.04 -17.88 -0.70
N ASP A 83 -11.27 -18.15 -0.36
CA ASP A 83 -11.99 -19.39 -0.69
C ASP A 83 -12.49 -19.45 -2.14
N GLY A 84 -12.18 -18.44 -2.95
CA GLY A 84 -12.63 -18.29 -4.33
C GLY A 84 -13.83 -17.35 -4.51
N SER A 85 -14.43 -16.86 -3.45
CA SER A 85 -15.54 -15.88 -3.49
C SER A 85 -15.08 -14.45 -3.74
N SER A 86 -13.80 -14.16 -3.47
CA SER A 86 -13.15 -12.86 -3.63
C SER A 86 -11.73 -13.04 -4.17
N PRO A 87 -11.04 -11.98 -4.60
CA PRO A 87 -9.63 -12.08 -4.94
C PRO A 87 -8.76 -12.36 -3.72
N ASP A 88 -7.64 -13.06 -3.92
CA ASP A 88 -6.54 -13.12 -2.96
C ASP A 88 -5.95 -11.71 -2.75
N LEU A 89 -5.46 -11.43 -1.54
CA LEU A 89 -4.94 -10.11 -1.19
C LEU A 89 -3.52 -10.17 -0.65
N LEU A 90 -2.75 -9.13 -0.97
CA LEU A 90 -1.56 -8.71 -0.25
C LEU A 90 -1.85 -7.33 0.34
N ILE A 91 -1.70 -7.16 1.64
CA ILE A 91 -2.06 -5.94 2.35
C ILE A 91 -0.79 -5.37 3.01
N LEU A 92 -0.34 -4.22 2.52
CA LEU A 92 0.78 -3.47 3.06
C LEU A 92 0.28 -2.49 4.12
N ILE A 93 0.75 -2.69 5.34
CA ILE A 93 0.59 -1.75 6.46
C ILE A 93 1.95 -1.38 7.02
N GLY A 94 2.03 -0.43 7.95
CA GLY A 94 3.31 -0.09 8.55
C GLY A 94 3.24 0.94 9.65
N ASP A 95 4.38 1.14 10.30
CA ASP A 95 4.53 2.15 11.35
C ASP A 95 4.67 3.55 10.75
N PHE A 96 5.43 3.68 9.65
CA PHE A 96 5.79 4.95 9.04
C PHE A 96 5.92 4.85 7.51
N GLN A 97 5.82 6.00 6.86
CA GLN A 97 6.41 6.21 5.54
C GLN A 97 7.86 6.71 5.70
N SER A 98 8.59 6.89 4.60
CA SER A 98 9.92 7.49 4.61
C SER A 98 9.89 8.93 5.12
N ILE A 99 10.96 9.35 5.80
CA ILE A 99 11.21 10.75 6.17
C ILE A 99 12.03 11.52 5.13
N SER A 100 12.45 10.86 4.05
CA SER A 100 13.23 11.47 2.98
C SER A 100 12.64 11.18 1.60
N ASN A 101 12.85 12.08 0.65
CA ASN A 101 12.38 11.90 -0.72
C ASN A 101 13.01 10.66 -1.37
N GLU A 102 14.34 10.47 -1.22
CA GLU A 102 15.05 9.28 -1.72
C GLU A 102 14.46 7.99 -1.16
N GLY A 103 14.22 7.96 0.14
CA GLY A 103 13.67 6.80 0.82
C GLY A 103 12.24 6.45 0.39
N HIS A 104 11.43 7.41 -0.02
CA HIS A 104 10.12 7.12 -0.64
C HIS A 104 10.28 6.28 -1.89
N PHE A 105 11.21 6.64 -2.80
CA PHE A 105 11.47 5.88 -4.02
C PHE A 105 12.05 4.49 -3.73
N GLU A 106 13.00 4.38 -2.76
CA GLU A 106 13.60 3.10 -2.40
C GLU A 106 12.56 2.14 -1.79
N LEU A 107 11.75 2.62 -0.84
CA LEU A 107 10.69 1.80 -0.23
C LEU A 107 9.62 1.39 -1.24
N VAL A 108 9.18 2.29 -2.11
CA VAL A 108 8.20 1.96 -3.15
C VAL A 108 8.75 0.92 -4.13
N ASN A 109 10.03 0.97 -4.49
CA ASN A 109 10.66 -0.08 -5.29
C ASN A 109 10.63 -1.43 -4.56
N ALA A 110 10.88 -1.46 -3.25
CA ALA A 110 10.79 -2.67 -2.44
C ALA A 110 9.35 -3.23 -2.41
N TYR A 111 8.34 -2.38 -2.24
CA TYR A 111 6.92 -2.82 -2.30
C TYR A 111 6.55 -3.38 -3.67
N ILE A 112 7.01 -2.74 -4.76
CA ILE A 112 6.80 -3.23 -6.13
C ILE A 112 7.53 -4.57 -6.34
N GLU A 113 8.72 -4.75 -5.79
CA GLU A 113 9.45 -6.03 -5.84
C GLU A 113 8.64 -7.15 -5.20
N VAL A 114 8.12 -6.93 -3.99
CA VAL A 114 7.26 -7.90 -3.32
C VAL A 114 5.99 -8.16 -4.13
N ALA A 115 5.29 -7.11 -4.60
CA ALA A 115 4.09 -7.26 -5.41
C ALA A 115 4.33 -8.11 -6.66
N LYS A 116 5.48 -7.91 -7.35
CA LYS A 116 5.87 -8.71 -8.51
C LYS A 116 6.20 -10.14 -8.15
N ARG A 117 6.93 -10.37 -7.05
CA ARG A 117 7.32 -11.70 -6.60
C ARG A 117 6.10 -12.57 -6.31
N PHE A 118 5.04 -11.98 -5.75
CA PHE A 118 3.75 -12.65 -5.53
C PHE A 118 2.80 -12.57 -6.75
N ASN A 119 3.27 -12.10 -7.90
CA ASN A 119 2.47 -11.96 -9.13
C ASN A 119 1.18 -11.15 -8.95
N ALA A 120 1.25 -10.05 -8.17
CA ALA A 120 0.09 -9.20 -7.95
C ALA A 120 -0.39 -8.56 -9.27
N ARG A 121 -1.67 -8.77 -9.60
CA ARG A 121 -2.30 -8.29 -10.85
C ARG A 121 -2.63 -6.80 -10.83
N ARG A 122 -2.92 -6.24 -9.64
CA ARG A 122 -3.39 -4.86 -9.46
C ARG A 122 -2.90 -4.31 -8.14
N ILE A 123 -2.68 -3.00 -8.09
CA ILE A 123 -2.34 -2.27 -6.86
C ILE A 123 -3.42 -1.22 -6.62
N TYR A 124 -3.97 -1.21 -5.41
CA TYR A 124 -4.77 -0.12 -4.86
C TYR A 124 -4.01 0.55 -3.74
N THR A 125 -4.09 1.87 -3.69
CA THR A 125 -3.50 2.67 -2.63
C THR A 125 -4.61 3.42 -1.90
N LEU A 126 -4.55 3.43 -0.58
CA LEU A 126 -5.56 4.02 0.28
C LEU A 126 -4.98 5.23 1.00
N GLY A 127 -5.71 6.35 0.99
CA GLY A 127 -5.26 7.56 1.65
C GLY A 127 -6.40 8.40 2.17
N GLY A 128 -6.09 9.33 3.07
CA GLY A 128 -7.01 10.38 3.49
C GLY A 128 -6.84 11.61 2.61
N TYR A 129 -7.96 12.29 2.33
CA TYR A 129 -7.97 13.57 1.65
C TYR A 129 -8.68 14.60 2.51
N GLY A 130 -7.94 15.65 2.89
CA GLY A 130 -8.47 16.73 3.74
C GLY A 130 -9.19 17.81 2.92
N ILE A 131 -10.49 17.90 3.08
CA ILE A 131 -11.32 18.88 2.37
C ILE A 131 -11.63 20.13 3.19
N GLY A 132 -11.11 20.25 4.43
CA GLY A 132 -11.26 21.42 5.31
C GLY A 132 -12.66 21.68 5.86
N LYS A 133 -13.60 20.75 5.67
CA LYS A 133 -14.98 20.85 6.18
C LYS A 133 -15.53 19.46 6.56
N LEU A 134 -16.56 19.45 7.40
CA LEU A 134 -17.33 18.25 7.66
C LEU A 134 -18.15 17.86 6.43
N VAL A 135 -18.24 16.57 6.14
CA VAL A 135 -19.05 16.00 5.07
C VAL A 135 -20.18 15.23 5.70
N GLU A 136 -21.42 15.55 5.35
CA GLU A 136 -22.59 14.83 5.84
C GLU A 136 -22.65 13.41 5.27
N GLU A 137 -22.32 13.28 3.97
CA GLU A 137 -22.25 11.98 3.29
C GLU A 137 -20.81 11.70 2.83
N PRO A 138 -20.09 10.78 3.47
CA PRO A 138 -18.74 10.42 3.05
C PRO A 138 -18.74 9.77 1.67
N TYR A 139 -17.73 10.08 0.87
CA TYR A 139 -17.54 9.52 -0.46
C TYR A 139 -16.09 9.14 -0.70
N VAL A 140 -15.86 8.27 -1.68
CA VAL A 140 -14.51 7.90 -2.12
C VAL A 140 -14.14 8.71 -3.35
N LEU A 141 -13.04 9.45 -3.25
CA LEU A 141 -12.42 10.15 -4.36
C LEU A 141 -11.32 9.28 -4.94
N GLY A 142 -11.29 9.12 -6.28
CA GLY A 142 -10.34 8.25 -6.95
C GLY A 142 -9.43 8.97 -7.94
N ALA A 143 -8.24 8.39 -8.12
CA ALA A 143 -7.36 8.66 -9.24
C ALA A 143 -6.84 7.32 -9.78
N ALA A 144 -6.70 7.19 -11.08
CA ALA A 144 -6.24 5.95 -11.69
C ALA A 144 -5.23 6.23 -12.82
N ASN A 145 -4.41 5.24 -13.13
CA ASN A 145 -3.36 5.35 -14.12
C ASN A 145 -3.80 4.94 -15.54
N SER A 146 -5.10 4.67 -15.73
CA SER A 146 -5.68 4.47 -17.07
C SER A 146 -7.15 4.87 -17.10
N PRO A 147 -7.67 5.33 -18.26
CA PRO A 147 -9.08 5.68 -18.43
C PRO A 147 -10.04 4.50 -18.18
N GLU A 148 -9.62 3.29 -18.53
CA GLU A 148 -10.43 2.07 -18.37
C GLU A 148 -10.68 1.79 -16.88
N LEU A 149 -9.66 1.97 -16.04
CA LEU A 149 -9.78 1.84 -14.58
C LEU A 149 -10.67 2.92 -13.97
N VAL A 150 -10.65 4.14 -14.51
CA VAL A 150 -11.57 5.20 -14.11
C VAL A 150 -13.01 4.76 -14.34
N GLU A 151 -13.33 4.28 -15.55
CA GLU A 151 -14.69 3.85 -15.88
C GLU A 151 -15.12 2.58 -15.11
N GLU A 152 -14.18 1.66 -14.84
CA GLU A 152 -14.43 0.51 -13.98
C GLU A 152 -14.83 0.94 -12.56
N LEU A 153 -14.02 1.81 -11.92
CA LEU A 153 -14.20 2.20 -10.53
C LEU A 153 -15.42 3.09 -10.31
N LYS A 154 -15.82 3.90 -11.29
CA LYS A 154 -17.09 4.65 -11.26
C LYS A 154 -18.30 3.76 -11.00
N ARG A 155 -18.29 2.53 -11.49
CA ARG A 155 -19.39 1.55 -11.29
C ARG A 155 -19.55 1.12 -9.82
N TYR A 156 -18.49 1.31 -9.04
CA TYR A 156 -18.48 1.05 -7.59
C TYR A 156 -18.69 2.33 -6.76
N GLY A 157 -19.12 3.43 -7.38
CA GLY A 157 -19.41 4.69 -6.69
C GLY A 157 -18.21 5.57 -6.38
N VAL A 158 -17.02 5.23 -6.92
CA VAL A 158 -15.85 6.10 -6.79
C VAL A 158 -16.04 7.34 -7.64
N ARG A 159 -15.85 8.52 -7.04
CA ARG A 159 -15.91 9.82 -7.72
C ARG A 159 -14.57 10.17 -8.33
N PHE A 160 -14.59 10.69 -9.56
CA PHE A 160 -13.42 11.22 -10.25
C PHE A 160 -13.73 12.67 -10.65
N GLU A 161 -13.02 13.61 -10.06
CA GLU A 161 -13.21 15.03 -10.27
C GLU A 161 -11.99 15.62 -11.01
N ASN A 162 -12.22 16.59 -11.90
CA ASN A 162 -11.14 17.18 -12.69
C ASN A 162 -10.14 17.90 -11.78
N GLY A 163 -8.87 17.41 -11.81
CA GLY A 163 -7.79 17.98 -11.02
C GLY A 163 -7.80 17.60 -9.53
N GLU A 164 -8.69 16.70 -9.11
CA GLU A 164 -8.72 16.19 -7.73
C GLU A 164 -8.19 14.73 -7.64
N PRO A 165 -7.51 14.39 -6.55
CA PRO A 165 -7.12 15.26 -5.44
C PRO A 165 -6.12 16.33 -5.85
N GLY A 166 -6.44 17.61 -5.51
CA GLY A 166 -5.65 18.78 -5.88
C GLY A 166 -4.22 18.73 -5.40
N GLY A 167 -3.27 19.18 -6.23
CA GLY A 167 -1.84 19.16 -5.91
C GLY A 167 -1.15 17.81 -6.04
N GLY A 168 -1.87 16.74 -6.38
CA GLY A 168 -1.31 15.39 -6.55
C GLY A 168 -1.37 14.54 -5.30
N ILE A 169 -1.04 13.25 -5.45
CA ILE A 169 -1.00 12.26 -4.39
C ILE A 169 0.46 12.09 -3.94
N ILE A 170 0.73 12.45 -2.68
CA ILE A 170 2.09 12.46 -2.11
C ILE A 170 2.39 11.12 -1.42
N GLY A 171 3.67 10.74 -1.39
CA GLY A 171 4.17 9.58 -0.66
C GLY A 171 4.04 8.27 -1.42
N ALA A 172 4.02 7.16 -0.70
CA ALA A 172 4.00 5.82 -1.27
C ALA A 172 2.79 5.60 -2.18
N SER A 173 1.61 6.09 -1.79
CA SER A 173 0.37 5.94 -2.55
C SER A 173 0.48 6.49 -3.97
N GLY A 174 0.97 7.74 -4.13
CA GLY A 174 1.16 8.35 -5.44
C GLY A 174 2.25 7.68 -6.27
N LEU A 175 3.39 7.37 -5.64
CA LEU A 175 4.53 6.77 -6.32
C LEU A 175 4.24 5.35 -6.82
N LEU A 176 3.50 4.53 -6.05
CA LEU A 176 3.09 3.18 -6.46
C LEU A 176 2.27 3.21 -7.75
N LEU A 177 1.36 4.18 -7.89
CA LEU A 177 0.57 4.37 -9.10
C LEU A 177 1.42 4.90 -10.26
N GLY A 178 2.28 5.91 -10.01
CA GLY A 178 3.05 6.59 -11.04
C GLY A 178 4.18 5.75 -11.65
N ILE A 179 4.93 4.99 -10.84
CA ILE A 179 6.07 4.18 -11.33
C ILE A 179 5.60 3.06 -12.26
N ARG A 180 4.42 2.51 -12.06
CA ARG A 180 3.85 1.52 -12.99
C ARG A 180 3.49 2.11 -14.35
N CYS A 181 3.00 3.36 -14.41
CA CYS A 181 2.74 4.05 -15.67
C CYS A 181 4.01 4.19 -16.53
N SER A 182 5.14 4.57 -15.90
CA SER A 182 6.40 4.82 -16.63
C SER A 182 7.02 3.55 -17.25
N LYS A 183 6.64 2.34 -16.77
CA LYS A 183 7.15 1.07 -17.30
C LYS A 183 6.27 0.49 -18.42
N ALA A 184 4.99 0.77 -18.42
CA ALA A 184 4.07 0.33 -19.49
C ALA A 184 4.35 1.06 -20.82
N SER A 185 4.72 2.34 -20.77
CA SER A 185 5.07 3.13 -21.96
C SER A 185 6.39 2.71 -22.64
N LYS A 186 7.25 1.94 -21.98
CA LYS A 186 8.51 1.43 -22.55
C LYS A 186 8.39 0.06 -23.23
N GLN A 187 7.24 -0.60 -23.14
CA GLN A 187 6.98 -1.89 -23.82
C GLN A 187 6.29 -1.74 -25.17
N HIS A 188 5.94 -0.51 -25.58
CA HIS A 188 5.27 -0.21 -26.84
C HIS A 188 6.05 0.82 -27.70
N ALA A 189 7.36 0.99 -27.45
CA ALA A 189 8.24 1.82 -28.27
C ALA A 189 9.30 0.97 -28.96
#